data_093575e97e85c35bcff008fcd395e9ee
#
_entry.id   093575e97e85c35bcff008fcd395e9ee
#
_cell.length_a   1.000
_cell.length_b   1.000
_cell.length_c   1.000
_cell.angle_alpha   90.00
_cell.angle_beta   90.00
_cell.angle_gamma   90.00
#
_symmetry.space_group_name_H-M   'P 1'
#
loop_
_entity.id
_entity.type
_entity.pdbx_description
1 polymer ?
#
loop_
_entity_poly.entity_id
_entity_poly.type
_entity_poly.pdbx_seq_one_letter_code
_entity_poly.pdbx_strand_id
1 'polypeptide(L)'
;MRNKDEKHYRGIEKLTDNPFLNLYHIDALGRDGMPFHYYFASRNGEDNIKHKTHSLRPEGMAVYAVTEDGQHLVLVRQYRYPMDDYLYELPAGLIEPGETASEAARREMIEETGWKLKVYEGGEAAFRRAFFLAQGLTDESGSMIFGTVTEQVGQQMENTEDIQVILADRQEALRILRQERVSMRCGLMLMQFLKAETEAPFAFLYL
;
A
#
# COMPACT_ATOMS: atom_id res chain seq x y z
N MET A 1 6.49 -12.45 29.02
CA MET A 1 6.80 -11.42 28.01
C MET A 1 8.25 -10.99 28.21
N ARG A 2 9.06 -10.88 27.16
CA ARG A 2 10.40 -10.28 27.28
C ARG A 2 10.28 -8.82 27.71
N ASN A 3 11.27 -8.33 28.48
CA ASN A 3 11.36 -6.92 28.84
C ASN A 3 11.57 -6.08 27.54
N LYS A 4 10.95 -4.90 27.45
CA LYS A 4 11.11 -3.99 26.30
C LYS A 4 12.56 -3.55 26.04
N ASP A 5 13.40 -3.60 27.08
CA ASP A 5 14.81 -3.21 27.03
C ASP A 5 15.74 -4.37 26.65
N GLU A 6 15.23 -5.57 26.47
CA GLU A 6 16.02 -6.75 26.10
C GLU A 6 16.27 -6.77 24.60
N LYS A 7 17.54 -6.74 24.18
CA LYS A 7 17.91 -6.82 22.76
C LYS A 7 17.46 -8.16 22.16
N HIS A 8 16.78 -8.09 21.04
CA HIS A 8 16.32 -9.25 20.27
C HIS A 8 17.29 -9.67 19.15
N TYR A 9 18.43 -9.03 19.07
CA TYR A 9 19.45 -9.27 18.04
C TYR A 9 20.84 -8.83 18.53
N ARG A 10 21.88 -9.35 17.88
CA ARG A 10 23.30 -9.02 18.10
C ARG A 10 23.82 -8.02 17.08
N GLY A 11 23.37 -8.15 15.83
CA GLY A 11 23.82 -7.30 14.72
C GLY A 11 22.87 -7.33 13.54
N ILE A 12 23.08 -6.39 12.64
CA ILE A 12 22.40 -6.30 11.35
C ILE A 12 23.45 -5.99 10.27
N GLU A 13 23.33 -6.64 9.14
CA GLU A 13 24.23 -6.52 8.00
C GLU A 13 23.45 -6.34 6.70
N LYS A 14 23.88 -5.39 5.87
CA LYS A 14 23.39 -5.21 4.50
C LYS A 14 24.09 -6.21 3.58
N LEU A 15 23.35 -7.09 2.91
CA LEU A 15 23.91 -8.17 2.08
C LEU A 15 24.02 -7.80 0.60
N THR A 16 23.23 -6.85 0.11
CA THR A 16 23.20 -6.45 -1.31
C THR A 16 23.39 -4.95 -1.45
N ASP A 17 23.78 -4.50 -2.63
CA ASP A 17 23.92 -3.09 -2.97
C ASP A 17 23.16 -2.76 -4.26
N ASN A 18 21.84 -2.83 -4.18
CA ASN A 18 20.93 -2.51 -5.26
C ASN A 18 20.32 -1.12 -5.05
N PRO A 19 20.17 -0.28 -6.08
CA PRO A 19 19.62 1.07 -5.92
C PRO A 19 18.16 1.11 -5.46
N PHE A 20 17.39 0.04 -5.66
CA PHE A 20 15.94 0.02 -5.39
C PHE A 20 15.53 -0.78 -4.17
N LEU A 21 16.21 -1.90 -3.90
CA LEU A 21 15.82 -2.83 -2.85
C LEU A 21 17.02 -3.61 -2.36
N ASN A 22 17.26 -3.64 -1.06
CA ASN A 22 18.37 -4.35 -0.47
C ASN A 22 17.92 -5.43 0.50
N LEU A 23 18.65 -6.54 0.51
CA LEU A 23 18.50 -7.62 1.47
C LEU A 23 19.38 -7.33 2.70
N TYR A 24 18.82 -7.56 3.86
CA TYR A 24 19.48 -7.43 5.16
C TYR A 24 19.43 -8.76 5.91
N HIS A 25 20.50 -9.05 6.65
CA HIS A 25 20.59 -10.14 7.59
C HIS A 25 20.59 -9.59 9.03
N ILE A 26 19.83 -10.22 9.91
CA ILE A 26 19.85 -9.95 11.35
C ILE A 26 20.34 -11.20 12.07
N ASP A 27 21.41 -11.08 12.86
CA ASP A 27 21.78 -12.07 13.87
C ASP A 27 20.80 -11.93 15.05
N ALA A 28 19.68 -12.60 14.92
CA ALA A 28 18.54 -12.49 15.84
C ALA A 28 18.69 -13.43 17.04
N LEU A 29 17.99 -13.12 18.13
CA LEU A 29 17.93 -13.93 19.35
C LEU A 29 16.53 -14.49 19.55
N GLY A 30 16.41 -15.81 19.63
CA GLY A 30 15.20 -16.54 19.97
C GLY A 30 14.71 -16.23 21.41
N ARG A 31 13.52 -16.72 21.75
CA ARG A 31 12.95 -16.56 23.11
C ARG A 31 13.81 -17.20 24.21
N ASP A 32 14.58 -18.20 23.84
CA ASP A 32 15.53 -18.93 24.66
C ASP A 32 16.94 -18.29 24.70
N GLY A 33 17.11 -17.15 24.02
CA GLY A 33 18.40 -16.46 23.88
C GLY A 33 19.32 -17.07 22.83
N MET A 34 18.93 -18.17 22.18
CA MET A 34 19.75 -18.80 21.14
C MET A 34 19.73 -17.97 19.84
N PRO A 35 20.88 -17.83 19.17
CA PRO A 35 20.98 -17.06 17.93
C PRO A 35 20.30 -17.80 16.77
N PHE A 36 19.70 -17.03 15.85
CA PHE A 36 19.22 -17.52 14.57
C PHE A 36 19.32 -16.44 13.51
N HIS A 37 19.34 -16.85 12.23
CA HIS A 37 19.43 -15.93 11.10
C HIS A 37 18.03 -15.48 10.67
N TYR A 38 17.83 -14.16 10.57
CA TYR A 38 16.62 -13.57 10.02
C TYR A 38 16.96 -12.68 8.84
N TYR A 39 16.16 -12.71 7.80
CA TYR A 39 16.38 -11.92 6.59
C TYR A 39 15.16 -11.07 6.27
N PHE A 40 15.39 -9.86 5.82
CA PHE A 40 14.34 -8.98 5.33
C PHE A 40 14.86 -8.08 4.20
N ALA A 41 13.94 -7.55 3.38
CA ALA A 41 14.25 -6.59 2.34
C ALA A 41 13.81 -5.19 2.75
N SER A 42 14.55 -4.16 2.30
CA SER A 42 14.18 -2.76 2.52
C SER A 42 14.52 -1.90 1.31
N ARG A 43 13.65 -0.93 1.01
CA ARG A 43 13.89 0.17 0.07
C ARG A 43 14.64 1.32 0.71
N ASN A 44 14.61 1.39 2.03
CA ASN A 44 15.28 2.44 2.80
C ASN A 44 16.80 2.26 2.75
N GLY A 45 17.55 3.37 2.72
CA GLY A 45 18.99 3.34 2.91
C GLY A 45 19.36 2.74 4.27
N GLU A 46 20.58 2.22 4.39
CA GLU A 46 21.02 1.45 5.56
C GLU A 46 20.79 2.15 6.89
N ASP A 47 20.94 3.48 6.94
CA ASP A 47 20.71 4.26 8.16
C ASP A 47 19.24 4.58 8.41
N ASN A 48 18.38 4.38 7.41
CA ASN A 48 16.96 4.71 7.44
C ASN A 48 16.03 3.49 7.53
N ILE A 49 16.57 2.27 7.57
CA ILE A 49 15.73 1.08 7.78
C ILE A 49 14.92 1.21 9.07
N LYS A 50 13.67 0.78 9.07
CA LYS A 50 12.79 0.93 10.24
C LYS A 50 13.26 0.14 11.46
N HIS A 51 14.05 -0.90 11.25
CA HIS A 51 14.72 -1.60 12.33
C HIS A 51 15.62 -0.67 13.18
N LYS A 52 16.26 0.33 12.56
CA LYS A 52 17.11 1.33 13.26
C LYS A 52 16.30 2.54 13.73
N THR A 53 15.42 3.05 12.89
CA THR A 53 14.76 4.35 13.10
C THR A 53 13.43 4.26 13.84
N HIS A 54 12.77 3.09 13.82
CA HIS A 54 11.40 2.91 14.30
C HIS A 54 10.39 3.89 13.66
N SER A 55 10.69 4.40 12.47
CA SER A 55 9.88 5.38 11.77
C SER A 55 8.50 4.83 11.44
N LEU A 56 7.47 5.65 11.67
CA LEU A 56 6.09 5.40 11.25
C LEU A 56 5.73 6.15 9.96
N ARG A 57 6.72 6.78 9.29
CA ARG A 57 6.48 7.39 7.98
C ARG A 57 6.22 6.28 6.96
N PRO A 58 5.10 6.33 6.20
CA PRO A 58 4.85 5.38 5.13
C PRO A 58 5.80 5.63 3.95
N GLU A 59 6.25 4.58 3.29
CA GLU A 59 7.02 4.64 2.04
C GLU A 59 6.11 4.84 0.84
N GLY A 60 4.88 4.34 0.93
CA GLY A 60 3.89 4.43 -0.15
C GLY A 60 2.50 4.70 0.36
N MET A 61 1.57 4.82 -0.57
CA MET A 61 0.14 4.91 -0.28
C MET A 61 -0.66 4.07 -1.27
N ALA A 62 -1.92 3.79 -0.94
CA ALA A 62 -2.91 3.24 -1.85
C ALA A 62 -4.20 4.04 -1.74
N VAL A 63 -4.96 4.11 -2.83
CA VAL A 63 -6.13 4.97 -2.92
C VAL A 63 -7.42 4.16 -3.06
N TYR A 64 -8.32 4.33 -2.09
CA TYR A 64 -9.70 3.91 -2.25
C TYR A 64 -10.48 5.08 -2.84
N ALA A 65 -10.71 5.07 -4.13
CA ALA A 65 -11.42 6.12 -4.86
C ALA A 65 -12.70 5.59 -5.50
N VAL A 66 -13.80 6.30 -5.28
CA VAL A 66 -15.07 6.01 -5.94
C VAL A 66 -15.47 7.13 -6.90
N THR A 67 -16.35 6.84 -7.84
CA THR A 67 -16.99 7.87 -8.68
C THR A 67 -17.86 8.81 -7.82
N GLU A 68 -18.15 10.01 -8.31
CA GLU A 68 -18.94 11.03 -7.56
C GLU A 68 -20.33 10.52 -7.16
N ASP A 69 -20.92 9.63 -7.97
CA ASP A 69 -22.19 8.97 -7.69
C ASP A 69 -22.07 7.77 -6.74
N GLY A 70 -20.85 7.42 -6.32
CA GLY A 70 -20.55 6.27 -5.44
C GLY A 70 -20.83 4.90 -6.07
N GLN A 71 -21.12 4.83 -7.38
CA GLN A 71 -21.50 3.57 -8.04
C GLN A 71 -20.31 2.68 -8.38
N HIS A 72 -19.13 3.27 -8.65
CA HIS A 72 -17.96 2.51 -9.09
C HIS A 72 -16.77 2.77 -8.19
N LEU A 73 -16.01 1.71 -7.93
CA LEU A 73 -14.69 1.76 -7.31
C LEU A 73 -13.63 1.78 -8.43
N VAL A 74 -12.66 2.69 -8.32
CA VAL A 74 -11.51 2.74 -9.24
C VAL A 74 -10.49 1.71 -8.82
N LEU A 75 -10.18 0.79 -9.72
CA LEU A 75 -9.15 -0.24 -9.56
C LEU A 75 -8.17 -0.18 -10.72
N VAL A 76 -7.02 -0.78 -10.50
CA VAL A 76 -6.05 -1.08 -11.55
C VAL A 76 -5.87 -2.60 -11.66
N ARG A 77 -5.70 -3.08 -12.90
CA ARG A 77 -5.23 -4.44 -13.19
C ARG A 77 -3.82 -4.31 -13.72
N GLN A 78 -2.83 -4.64 -12.89
CA GLN A 78 -1.42 -4.39 -13.13
C GLN A 78 -0.64 -5.69 -13.24
N TYR A 79 0.29 -5.77 -14.21
CA TYR A 79 1.26 -6.87 -14.28
C TYR A 79 2.29 -6.74 -13.16
N ARG A 80 2.46 -7.82 -12.41
CA ARG A 80 3.44 -7.91 -11.32
C ARG A 80 4.52 -8.94 -11.63
N TYR A 81 5.72 -8.50 -11.95
CA TYR A 81 6.87 -9.34 -12.31
C TYR A 81 7.13 -10.51 -11.33
N PRO A 82 7.05 -10.33 -9.99
CA PRO A 82 7.26 -11.46 -9.07
C PRO A 82 6.18 -12.53 -9.15
N MET A 83 5.04 -12.23 -9.73
CA MET A 83 3.91 -13.15 -9.88
C MET A 83 3.82 -13.73 -11.30
N ASP A 84 4.54 -13.11 -12.26
CA ASP A 84 4.43 -13.38 -13.70
C ASP A 84 2.97 -13.37 -14.17
N ASP A 85 2.16 -12.44 -13.62
CA ASP A 85 0.73 -12.36 -13.88
C ASP A 85 0.16 -11.00 -13.48
N TYR A 86 -1.08 -10.75 -13.91
CA TYR A 86 -1.84 -9.57 -13.55
C TYR A 86 -2.58 -9.76 -12.23
N LEU A 87 -2.57 -8.69 -11.41
CA LEU A 87 -3.35 -8.60 -10.18
C LEU A 87 -4.29 -7.40 -10.25
N TYR A 88 -5.45 -7.55 -9.65
CA TYR A 88 -6.33 -6.41 -9.34
C TYR A 88 -5.88 -5.76 -8.04
N GLU A 89 -5.64 -4.46 -8.11
CA GLU A 89 -5.12 -3.66 -7.01
C GLU A 89 -5.87 -2.33 -6.90
N LEU A 90 -5.69 -1.65 -5.77
CA LEU A 90 -6.01 -0.23 -5.69
C LEU A 90 -4.89 0.56 -6.37
N PRO A 91 -5.16 1.70 -7.00
CA PRO A 91 -4.12 2.63 -7.42
C PRO A 91 -3.18 2.93 -6.25
N ALA A 92 -1.85 2.86 -6.48
CA ALA A 92 -0.89 2.93 -5.39
C ALA A 92 0.51 3.28 -5.90
N GLY A 93 1.24 4.10 -5.16
CA GLY A 93 2.62 4.42 -5.50
C GLY A 93 3.46 4.84 -4.30
N LEU A 94 4.70 5.21 -4.58
CA LEU A 94 5.63 5.69 -3.56
C LEU A 94 5.37 7.16 -3.24
N ILE A 95 5.65 7.53 -1.99
CA ILE A 95 5.61 8.92 -1.54
C ILE A 95 7.00 9.51 -1.73
N GLU A 96 7.13 10.48 -2.61
CA GLU A 96 8.40 11.13 -2.92
C GLU A 96 8.94 11.98 -1.74
N PRO A 97 10.26 12.29 -1.75
CA PRO A 97 10.82 13.18 -0.75
C PRO A 97 10.16 14.56 -0.75
N GLY A 98 9.62 14.96 0.40
CA GLY A 98 8.92 16.26 0.56
C GLY A 98 7.43 16.21 0.25
N GLU A 99 6.92 15.10 -0.27
CA GLU A 99 5.52 14.90 -0.61
C GLU A 99 4.73 14.35 0.60
N THR A 100 3.49 14.76 0.76
CA THR A 100 2.54 14.13 1.68
C THR A 100 1.86 12.94 0.99
N ALA A 101 1.29 12.02 1.75
CA ALA A 101 0.55 10.89 1.19
C ALA A 101 -0.65 11.32 0.32
N SER A 102 -1.30 12.44 0.66
CA SER A 102 -2.41 12.99 -0.13
C SER A 102 -1.94 13.62 -1.45
N GLU A 103 -0.76 14.23 -1.49
CA GLU A 103 -0.15 14.75 -2.72
C GLU A 103 0.27 13.59 -3.64
N ALA A 104 0.97 12.60 -3.09
CA ALA A 104 1.30 11.36 -3.81
C ALA A 104 0.06 10.69 -4.41
N ALA A 105 -1.02 10.58 -3.63
CA ALA A 105 -2.26 10.01 -4.10
C ALA A 105 -2.89 10.77 -5.28
N ARG A 106 -2.81 12.11 -5.30
CA ARG A 106 -3.31 12.90 -6.43
C ARG A 106 -2.45 12.71 -7.68
N ARG A 107 -1.14 12.64 -7.52
CA ARG A 107 -0.18 12.42 -8.61
C ARG A 107 -0.39 11.01 -9.20
N GLU A 108 -0.30 9.97 -8.40
CA GLU A 108 -0.42 8.57 -8.85
C GLU A 108 -1.79 8.26 -9.48
N MET A 109 -2.87 8.85 -8.95
CA MET A 109 -4.19 8.69 -9.56
C MET A 109 -4.24 9.24 -10.99
N ILE A 110 -3.52 10.34 -11.29
CA ILE A 110 -3.41 10.85 -12.65
C ILE A 110 -2.52 9.92 -13.49
N GLU A 111 -1.36 9.55 -12.97
CA GLU A 111 -0.37 8.73 -13.67
C GLU A 111 -0.95 7.36 -14.04
N GLU A 112 -1.42 6.61 -13.05
CA GLU A 112 -1.93 5.24 -13.25
C GLU A 112 -3.32 5.18 -13.87
N THR A 113 -4.21 6.14 -13.55
CA THR A 113 -5.63 6.01 -13.93
C THR A 113 -6.14 7.12 -14.86
N GLY A 114 -5.44 8.22 -14.97
CA GLY A 114 -5.90 9.40 -15.71
C GLY A 114 -7.02 10.16 -15.04
N TRP A 115 -7.34 9.88 -13.77
CA TRP A 115 -8.39 10.56 -13.03
C TRP A 115 -7.84 11.53 -11.98
N LYS A 116 -8.40 12.72 -11.89
CA LYS A 116 -8.16 13.64 -10.77
C LYS A 116 -8.86 13.15 -9.51
N LEU A 117 -8.16 13.21 -8.38
CA LEU A 117 -8.64 12.81 -7.06
C LEU A 117 -9.02 14.01 -6.19
N LYS A 118 -10.25 14.03 -5.72
CA LYS A 118 -10.69 14.85 -4.61
C LYS A 118 -10.56 14.02 -3.32
N VAL A 119 -9.55 14.32 -2.52
CA VAL A 119 -9.28 13.58 -1.27
C VAL A 119 -10.41 13.85 -0.27
N TYR A 120 -10.88 12.78 0.36
CA TYR A 120 -11.84 12.82 1.45
C TYR A 120 -11.11 12.93 2.78
N GLU A 121 -11.32 14.03 3.51
CA GLU A 121 -10.59 14.33 4.76
C GLU A 121 -11.36 13.91 6.03
N GLY A 122 -12.60 13.42 5.89
CA GLY A 122 -13.43 12.99 7.03
C GLY A 122 -13.05 11.64 7.62
N GLY A 123 -13.63 11.28 8.75
CA GLY A 123 -13.41 10.03 9.46
C GLY A 123 -12.18 10.04 10.40
N GLU A 124 -11.89 8.91 11.01
CA GLU A 124 -10.82 8.75 11.99
C GLU A 124 -9.43 8.87 11.36
N ALA A 125 -8.59 9.74 11.91
CA ALA A 125 -7.20 9.91 11.46
C ALA A 125 -6.38 8.61 11.56
N ALA A 126 -6.74 7.72 12.49
CA ALA A 126 -6.09 6.42 12.65
C ALA A 126 -6.14 5.53 11.40
N PHE A 127 -7.13 5.72 10.52
CA PHE A 127 -7.25 4.94 9.28
C PHE A 127 -6.34 5.41 8.15
N ARG A 128 -5.65 6.55 8.34
CA ARG A 128 -4.68 7.13 7.38
C ARG A 128 -3.24 7.03 7.83
N ARG A 129 -2.99 6.45 9.00
CA ARG A 129 -1.61 6.21 9.47
C ARG A 129 -0.92 5.15 8.62
N ALA A 130 0.39 4.99 8.82
CA ALA A 130 1.14 3.90 8.22
C ALA A 130 0.67 2.52 8.74
N PHE A 131 0.44 1.59 7.81
CA PHE A 131 0.21 0.18 8.07
C PHE A 131 1.34 -0.62 7.42
N PHE A 132 1.88 -1.61 8.13
CA PHE A 132 2.93 -2.47 7.59
C PHE A 132 2.34 -3.45 6.57
N LEU A 133 3.04 -3.65 5.45
CA LEU A 133 2.51 -4.41 4.30
C LEU A 133 2.86 -5.91 4.38
N ALA A 134 4.11 -6.22 4.69
CA ALA A 134 4.60 -7.60 4.77
C ALA A 134 5.72 -7.70 5.82
N GLN A 135 5.39 -7.41 7.08
CA GLN A 135 6.33 -7.20 8.19
C GLN A 135 7.20 -8.41 8.53
N GLY A 136 6.89 -9.59 7.98
CA GLY A 136 7.75 -10.77 8.05
C GLY A 136 8.84 -10.83 6.98
N LEU A 137 8.77 -9.97 5.95
CA LEU A 137 9.68 -9.97 4.79
C LEU A 137 10.31 -8.60 4.52
N THR A 138 9.66 -7.53 4.91
CA THR A 138 10.09 -6.15 4.62
C THR A 138 9.69 -5.21 5.74
N ASP A 139 10.38 -4.10 5.86
CA ASP A 139 10.02 -3.00 6.75
C ASP A 139 9.08 -1.97 6.09
N GLU A 140 8.61 -2.25 4.87
CA GLU A 140 7.76 -1.37 4.10
C GLU A 140 6.39 -1.15 4.76
N SER A 141 5.94 0.09 4.75
CA SER A 141 4.60 0.49 5.19
C SER A 141 3.93 1.42 4.19
N GLY A 142 2.62 1.41 4.18
CA GLY A 142 1.81 2.29 3.35
C GLY A 142 0.65 2.89 4.11
N SER A 143 0.15 4.04 3.65
CA SER A 143 -1.09 4.63 4.14
C SER A 143 -2.23 4.42 3.13
N MET A 144 -3.46 4.54 3.63
CA MET A 144 -4.66 4.53 2.79
C MET A 144 -5.17 5.96 2.62
N ILE A 145 -5.42 6.35 1.38
CA ILE A 145 -6.06 7.60 1.02
C ILE A 145 -7.45 7.29 0.45
N PHE A 146 -8.41 8.10 0.82
CA PHE A 146 -9.80 7.94 0.43
C PHE A 146 -10.25 9.16 -0.37
N GLY A 147 -11.10 8.96 -1.37
CA GLY A 147 -11.57 10.09 -2.16
C GLY A 147 -12.55 9.74 -3.27
N THR A 148 -12.96 10.76 -3.99
CA THR A 148 -13.77 10.65 -5.19
C THR A 148 -12.98 11.09 -6.41
N VAL A 149 -13.18 10.39 -7.53
CA VAL A 149 -12.64 10.84 -8.81
C VAL A 149 -13.59 11.87 -9.43
N THR A 150 -13.00 12.88 -10.09
CA THR A 150 -13.76 14.02 -10.63
C THR A 150 -13.63 14.13 -12.14
N GLU A 151 -12.46 14.45 -12.65
CA GLU A 151 -12.19 14.74 -14.07
C GLU A 151 -11.21 13.71 -14.62
N GLN A 152 -11.47 13.23 -15.83
CA GLN A 152 -10.56 12.37 -16.56
C GLN A 152 -9.65 13.23 -17.45
N VAL A 153 -8.34 13.12 -17.24
CA VAL A 153 -7.31 13.90 -17.96
C VAL A 153 -6.38 13.04 -18.82
N GLY A 154 -6.54 11.70 -18.75
CA GLY A 154 -5.70 10.72 -19.45
C GLY A 154 -4.54 10.23 -18.57
N GLN A 155 -4.19 8.95 -18.76
CA GLN A 155 -3.09 8.28 -18.07
C GLN A 155 -1.72 8.85 -18.49
N GLN A 156 -0.77 8.86 -17.56
CA GLN A 156 0.61 9.28 -17.77
C GLN A 156 1.58 8.24 -17.20
N MET A 157 1.35 6.98 -17.56
CA MET A 157 2.11 5.83 -17.06
C MET A 157 3.59 5.89 -17.37
N GLU A 158 4.41 5.34 -16.52
CA GLU A 158 5.81 5.06 -16.81
C GLU A 158 5.95 3.92 -17.84
N ASN A 159 7.05 3.92 -18.59
CA ASN A 159 7.33 2.86 -19.59
C ASN A 159 7.50 1.45 -19.01
N THR A 160 7.67 1.35 -17.70
CA THR A 160 7.84 0.10 -16.95
C THR A 160 6.53 -0.46 -16.41
N GLU A 161 5.44 0.27 -16.58
CA GLU A 161 4.13 -0.07 -16.05
C GLU A 161 3.22 -0.64 -17.15
N ASP A 162 2.54 -1.72 -16.81
CA ASP A 162 1.47 -2.32 -17.63
C ASP A 162 0.20 -2.35 -16.77
N ILE A 163 -0.61 -1.30 -16.91
CA ILE A 163 -1.76 -1.00 -16.07
C ILE A 163 -3.01 -0.80 -16.92
N GLN A 164 -4.08 -1.49 -16.56
CA GLN A 164 -5.43 -1.32 -17.08
C GLN A 164 -6.33 -0.74 -15.99
N VAL A 165 -7.02 0.35 -16.29
CA VAL A 165 -7.99 0.97 -15.37
C VAL A 165 -9.32 0.25 -15.43
N ILE A 166 -9.87 -0.06 -14.27
CA ILE A 166 -11.16 -0.73 -14.12
C ILE A 166 -12.07 0.14 -13.24
N LEU A 167 -13.21 0.53 -13.76
CA LEU A 167 -14.31 1.12 -12.99
C LEU A 167 -15.26 -0.03 -12.62
N ALA A 168 -15.08 -0.56 -11.42
CA ALA A 168 -15.83 -1.72 -10.95
C ALA A 168 -17.11 -1.27 -10.24
N ASP A 169 -18.28 -1.58 -10.81
CA ASP A 169 -19.53 -1.56 -10.07
C ASP A 169 -19.58 -2.71 -9.05
N ARG A 170 -20.67 -2.82 -8.29
CA ARG A 170 -20.81 -3.87 -7.27
C ARG A 170 -20.82 -5.29 -7.85
N GLN A 171 -21.35 -5.48 -9.05
CA GLN A 171 -21.36 -6.78 -9.71
C GLN A 171 -19.96 -7.19 -10.16
N GLU A 172 -19.23 -6.26 -10.79
CA GLU A 172 -17.85 -6.48 -11.22
C GLU A 172 -16.92 -6.63 -10.00
N ALA A 173 -17.07 -5.82 -8.96
CA ALA A 173 -16.33 -5.96 -7.71
C ALA A 173 -16.49 -7.34 -7.07
N LEU A 174 -17.71 -7.88 -7.08
CA LEU A 174 -18.00 -9.24 -6.59
C LEU A 174 -17.39 -10.32 -7.49
N ARG A 175 -17.43 -10.14 -8.81
CA ARG A 175 -16.80 -11.06 -9.78
C ARG A 175 -15.28 -11.10 -9.55
N ILE A 176 -14.64 -9.92 -9.48
CA ILE A 176 -13.21 -9.79 -9.24
C ILE A 176 -12.83 -10.52 -7.96
N LEU A 177 -13.52 -10.25 -6.86
CA LEU A 177 -13.21 -10.84 -5.55
C LEU A 177 -13.35 -12.38 -5.54
N ARG A 178 -14.23 -12.95 -6.38
CA ARG A 178 -14.50 -14.39 -6.43
C ARG A 178 -13.61 -15.14 -7.42
N GLN A 179 -13.17 -14.50 -8.48
CA GLN A 179 -12.63 -15.20 -9.66
C GLN A 179 -11.22 -14.77 -10.03
N GLU A 180 -10.76 -13.60 -9.54
CA GLU A 180 -9.49 -13.01 -9.97
C GLU A 180 -8.44 -13.02 -8.87
N ARG A 181 -7.20 -12.77 -9.25
CA ARG A 181 -6.11 -12.53 -8.31
C ARG A 181 -6.15 -11.09 -7.84
N VAL A 182 -6.28 -10.89 -6.54
CA VAL A 182 -6.35 -9.57 -5.91
C VAL A 182 -5.28 -9.42 -4.85
N SER A 183 -4.70 -8.23 -4.72
CA SER A 183 -3.86 -7.92 -3.57
C SER A 183 -4.71 -7.87 -2.29
N MET A 184 -4.10 -8.17 -1.15
CA MET A 184 -4.82 -8.18 0.14
C MET A 184 -5.52 -6.84 0.43
N ARG A 185 -4.86 -5.71 0.16
CA ARG A 185 -5.45 -4.37 0.34
C ARG A 185 -6.68 -4.18 -0.54
N CYS A 186 -6.57 -4.54 -1.81
CA CYS A 186 -7.67 -4.47 -2.76
C CYS A 186 -8.85 -5.36 -2.32
N GLY A 187 -8.58 -6.60 -1.91
CA GLY A 187 -9.62 -7.52 -1.45
C GLY A 187 -10.39 -6.99 -0.24
N LEU A 188 -9.70 -6.41 0.75
CA LEU A 188 -10.34 -5.80 1.91
C LEU A 188 -11.21 -4.59 1.53
N MET A 189 -10.72 -3.74 0.61
CA MET A 189 -11.47 -2.56 0.16
C MET A 189 -12.64 -2.92 -0.76
N LEU A 190 -12.51 -3.96 -1.57
CA LEU A 190 -13.64 -4.53 -2.32
C LEU A 190 -14.77 -4.99 -1.39
N MET A 191 -14.42 -5.67 -0.29
CA MET A 191 -15.43 -6.07 0.71
C MET A 191 -16.10 -4.87 1.37
N GLN A 192 -15.37 -3.78 1.63
CA GLN A 192 -15.94 -2.54 2.14
C GLN A 192 -16.85 -1.86 1.10
N PHE A 193 -16.42 -1.77 -0.15
CA PHE A 193 -17.21 -1.21 -1.24
C PHE A 193 -18.53 -1.96 -1.44
N LEU A 194 -18.50 -3.29 -1.36
CA LEU A 194 -19.71 -4.12 -1.49
C LEU A 194 -20.72 -3.93 -0.33
N LYS A 195 -20.25 -3.48 0.84
CA LYS A 195 -21.09 -3.22 2.02
C LYS A 195 -21.50 -1.77 2.18
N ALA A 196 -20.73 -0.83 1.63
CA ALA A 196 -21.00 0.60 1.75
C ALA A 196 -22.28 0.96 0.98
N GLU A 197 -23.05 1.90 1.55
CA GLU A 197 -24.13 2.57 0.84
C GLU A 197 -23.53 3.51 -0.21
N THR A 198 -24.20 3.61 -1.35
CA THR A 198 -23.76 4.43 -2.47
C THR A 198 -23.65 5.90 -2.11
N GLU A 199 -24.60 6.39 -1.32
CA GLU A 199 -24.69 7.77 -0.83
C GLU A 199 -23.71 8.06 0.29
N ALA A 200 -23.13 7.02 0.91
CA ALA A 200 -22.19 7.15 2.05
C ALA A 200 -20.97 6.21 1.89
N PRO A 201 -20.21 6.31 0.78
CA PRO A 201 -19.16 5.34 0.42
C PRO A 201 -17.98 5.32 1.41
N PHE A 202 -17.89 6.32 2.30
CA PHE A 202 -16.84 6.46 3.32
C PHE A 202 -17.37 6.31 4.76
N ALA A 203 -18.61 5.84 4.95
CA ALA A 203 -19.21 5.71 6.30
C ALA A 203 -18.39 4.80 7.23
N PHE A 204 -17.68 3.81 6.66
CA PHE A 204 -16.82 2.89 7.41
C PHE A 204 -15.57 3.57 8.04
N LEU A 205 -15.30 4.84 7.71
CA LEU A 205 -14.22 5.61 8.32
C LEU A 205 -14.61 6.24 9.66
N TYR A 206 -15.85 6.09 10.08
CA TYR A 206 -16.35 6.57 11.38
C TYR A 206 -16.61 5.38 12.30
N LEU A 207 -16.16 5.50 13.56
CA LEU A 207 -16.36 4.50 14.63
C LEU A 207 -17.52 4.90 15.54
#